data_5fa2c4248e6a0ce022d64dc88c25965a
#
_entry.id   5fa2c4248e6a0ce022d64dc88c25965a
#
_cell.length_a   1.000
_cell.length_b   1.000
_cell.length_c   1.000
_cell.angle_alpha   90.00
_cell.angle_beta   90.00
_cell.angle_gamma   90.00
#
_symmetry.space_group_name_H-M   'P 1'
#
loop_
_entity.id
_entity.type
_entity.pdbx_description
1 polymer ?
#
loop_
_entity_poly.entity_id
_entity_poly.type
_entity_poly.pdbx_seq_one_letter_code
_entity_poly.pdbx_strand_id
1 'polypeptide(L)'
;MDINAHGSPNGKPGTFYSELSKGPLNSYRHAGRESRDTIYFRGMYLRLVRAIDFLTAQPEWDGKTVVVVGHSQGGGQSLVAGGIDDRVTLIAPGVPAICDHSGESAGRVNGWPKLVPNGADGKPDPKVQLA
;
A
#
# COMPACT_ATOMS: atom_id res chain seq x y z
N MET A 1 10.82 -14.27 -0.48
CA MET A 1 10.01 -13.91 0.73
C MET A 1 8.68 -13.35 0.28
N ASP A 2 7.59 -13.74 0.93
CA ASP A 2 6.25 -13.18 0.71
C ASP A 2 5.87 -12.31 1.91
N ILE A 3 5.19 -11.17 1.64
CA ILE A 3 4.85 -10.18 2.64
C ILE A 3 3.34 -9.99 2.66
N ASN A 4 2.73 -10.22 3.80
CA ASN A 4 1.33 -9.85 4.00
C ASN A 4 1.23 -8.33 4.24
N ALA A 5 0.53 -7.63 3.36
CA ALA A 5 0.37 -6.17 3.40
C ALA A 5 -0.22 -5.65 4.73
N HIS A 6 -1.11 -6.42 5.34
CA HIS A 6 -1.76 -6.05 6.60
C HIS A 6 -1.00 -6.49 7.86
N GLY A 7 0.09 -7.25 7.70
CA GLY A 7 0.85 -7.83 8.82
C GLY A 7 0.09 -8.93 9.56
N SER A 8 -0.93 -9.50 8.93
CA SER A 8 -1.68 -10.62 9.50
C SER A 8 -0.90 -11.93 9.34
N PRO A 9 -0.95 -12.86 10.32
CA PRO A 9 -0.31 -14.15 10.18
C PRO A 9 -0.95 -14.97 9.06
N ASN A 10 -0.13 -15.71 8.31
CA ASN A 10 -0.58 -16.66 7.30
C ASN A 10 -1.04 -17.98 7.92
N GLY A 11 -1.83 -18.78 7.19
CA GLY A 11 -2.24 -20.13 7.59
C GLY A 11 -3.30 -20.19 8.67
N LYS A 12 -3.99 -19.10 8.97
CA LYS A 12 -5.14 -19.09 9.87
C LYS A 12 -6.41 -19.60 9.17
N PRO A 13 -7.41 -20.09 9.92
CA PRO A 13 -8.71 -20.44 9.35
C PRO A 13 -9.38 -19.25 8.64
N GLY A 14 -10.22 -19.52 7.63
CA GLY A 14 -10.92 -18.48 6.88
C GLY A 14 -11.79 -17.56 7.74
N THR A 15 -12.35 -18.07 8.85
CA THR A 15 -13.09 -17.27 9.84
C THR A 15 -12.25 -16.14 10.43
N PHE A 16 -10.98 -16.40 10.75
CA PHE A 16 -10.05 -15.38 11.24
C PHE A 16 -9.93 -14.19 10.28
N TYR A 17 -9.74 -14.45 8.99
CA TYR A 17 -9.62 -13.38 7.98
C TYR A 17 -10.96 -12.67 7.73
N SER A 18 -12.07 -13.40 7.84
CA SER A 18 -13.41 -12.80 7.75
C SER A 18 -13.68 -11.83 8.88
N GLU A 19 -13.27 -12.18 10.11
CA GLU A 19 -13.39 -11.31 11.29
C GLU A 19 -12.49 -10.07 11.15
N LEU A 20 -11.26 -10.22 10.68
CA LEU A 20 -10.38 -9.07 10.38
C LEU A 20 -11.01 -8.13 9.37
N SER A 21 -11.58 -8.65 8.29
CA SER A 21 -12.20 -7.86 7.23
C SER A 21 -13.45 -7.12 7.68
N LYS A 22 -14.25 -7.72 8.57
CA LYS A 22 -15.46 -7.11 9.15
C LYS A 22 -15.15 -6.18 10.32
N GLY A 23 -14.02 -6.35 10.98
CA GLY A 23 -13.57 -5.61 12.15
C GLY A 23 -12.40 -4.66 11.84
N PRO A 24 -11.19 -4.93 12.33
CA PRO A 24 -10.06 -3.99 12.23
C PRO A 24 -9.67 -3.55 10.83
N LEU A 25 -9.92 -4.39 9.82
CA LEU A 25 -9.63 -4.06 8.42
C LEU A 25 -10.85 -3.56 7.65
N ASN A 26 -11.98 -3.34 8.31
CA ASN A 26 -13.13 -2.75 7.67
C ASN A 26 -12.78 -1.30 7.27
N SER A 27 -12.93 -1.01 5.96
CA SER A 27 -12.62 0.32 5.41
C SER A 27 -11.19 0.82 5.68
N TYR A 28 -10.22 -0.06 5.96
CA TYR A 28 -8.82 0.29 6.24
C TYR A 28 -8.23 1.30 5.24
N ARG A 29 -8.64 1.20 3.99
CA ARG A 29 -8.17 2.05 2.89
C ARG A 29 -8.44 3.54 3.09
N HIS A 30 -9.38 3.89 3.95
CA HIS A 30 -9.73 5.27 4.28
C HIS A 30 -9.32 5.66 5.70
N ALA A 31 -8.80 4.72 6.49
CA ALA A 31 -8.43 4.96 7.88
C ALA A 31 -7.26 5.95 7.96
N GLY A 32 -7.46 7.02 8.73
CA GLY A 32 -6.45 8.05 8.98
C GLY A 32 -6.02 8.86 7.76
N ARG A 33 -6.83 8.88 6.69
CA ARG A 33 -6.50 9.55 5.41
C ARG A 33 -6.35 11.07 5.50
N GLU A 34 -6.72 11.66 6.61
CA GLU A 34 -6.65 13.09 6.89
C GLU A 34 -5.21 13.57 7.15
N SER A 35 -4.29 12.66 7.41
CA SER A 35 -2.90 12.97 7.66
C SER A 35 -1.98 11.86 7.20
N ARG A 36 -0.83 12.24 6.62
CA ARG A 36 0.25 11.30 6.27
C ARG A 36 0.79 10.52 7.48
N ASP A 37 0.64 11.04 8.69
CA ASP A 37 1.12 10.39 9.90
C ASP A 37 0.17 9.33 10.44
N THR A 38 -1.11 9.43 10.10
CA THR A 38 -2.17 8.53 10.57
C THR A 38 -2.73 7.60 9.50
N ILE A 39 -2.46 7.88 8.23
CA ILE A 39 -2.98 7.07 7.12
C ILE A 39 -2.54 5.60 7.23
N TYR A 40 -3.47 4.69 7.07
CA TYR A 40 -3.23 3.25 7.18
C TYR A 40 -2.07 2.75 6.30
N PHE A 41 -1.94 3.30 5.10
CA PHE A 41 -0.90 2.94 4.14
C PHE A 41 0.52 3.19 4.66
N ARG A 42 0.72 4.18 5.54
CA ARG A 42 2.01 4.40 6.18
C ARG A 42 2.52 3.14 6.90
N GLY A 43 1.65 2.46 7.65
CA GLY A 43 2.00 1.21 8.32
C GLY A 43 2.36 0.09 7.33
N MET A 44 1.70 0.04 6.17
CA MET A 44 2.04 -0.92 5.12
C MET A 44 3.43 -0.64 4.52
N TYR A 45 3.75 0.62 4.27
CA TYR A 45 5.05 1.02 3.72
C TYR A 45 6.18 0.76 4.72
N LEU A 46 5.97 1.01 6.00
CA LEU A 46 6.94 0.66 7.04
C LEU A 46 7.19 -0.85 7.10
N ARG A 47 6.19 -1.69 6.84
CA ARG A 47 6.38 -3.15 6.75
C ARG A 47 7.25 -3.55 5.56
N LEU A 48 7.18 -2.83 4.43
CA LEU A 48 8.08 -3.07 3.29
C LEU A 48 9.54 -2.84 3.70
N VAL A 49 9.84 -1.71 4.33
CA VAL A 49 11.19 -1.39 4.81
C VAL A 49 11.66 -2.47 5.79
N ARG A 50 10.83 -2.87 6.75
CA ARG A 50 11.18 -3.95 7.70
C ARG A 50 11.39 -5.30 7.03
N ALA A 51 10.64 -5.59 5.98
CA ALA A 51 10.85 -6.81 5.21
C ALA A 51 12.18 -6.79 4.43
N ILE A 52 12.55 -5.64 3.89
CA ILE A 52 13.84 -5.43 3.23
C ILE A 52 14.98 -5.54 4.27
N ASP A 53 14.85 -4.93 5.46
CA ASP A 53 15.78 -5.07 6.56
C ASP A 53 16.01 -6.55 6.91
N PHE A 54 14.92 -7.31 7.04
CA PHE A 54 15.01 -8.74 7.32
C PHE A 54 15.70 -9.50 6.19
N LEU A 55 15.31 -9.26 4.94
CA LEU A 55 15.87 -9.94 3.77
C LEU A 55 17.38 -9.70 3.65
N THR A 56 17.80 -8.44 3.78
CA THR A 56 19.19 -8.04 3.61
C THR A 56 20.09 -8.43 4.81
N ALA A 57 19.49 -8.84 5.92
CA ALA A 57 20.21 -9.40 7.07
C ALA A 57 20.45 -10.92 6.97
N GLN A 58 19.87 -11.59 5.96
CA GLN A 58 20.05 -13.03 5.81
C GLN A 58 21.42 -13.35 5.22
N PRO A 59 22.10 -14.42 5.69
CA PRO A 59 23.42 -14.81 5.19
C PRO A 59 23.40 -15.24 3.70
N GLU A 60 22.25 -15.61 3.18
CA GLU A 60 22.06 -16.02 1.78
C GLU A 60 21.92 -14.83 0.82
N TRP A 61 21.77 -13.62 1.33
CA TRP A 61 21.68 -12.45 0.47
C TRP A 61 23.03 -12.15 -0.19
N ASP A 62 23.01 -11.89 -1.50
CA ASP A 62 24.20 -11.63 -2.31
C ASP A 62 24.86 -10.27 -2.06
N GLY A 63 24.29 -9.44 -1.18
CA GLY A 63 24.75 -8.08 -0.88
C GLY A 63 24.44 -7.05 -1.96
N LYS A 64 23.69 -7.40 -3.00
CA LYS A 64 23.48 -6.54 -4.18
C LYS A 64 22.05 -6.47 -4.68
N THR A 65 21.33 -7.60 -4.70
CA THR A 65 20.07 -7.72 -5.45
C THR A 65 18.88 -7.76 -4.52
N VAL A 66 17.98 -6.79 -4.64
CA VAL A 66 16.64 -6.82 -4.03
C VAL A 66 15.61 -6.54 -5.13
N VAL A 67 14.79 -7.52 -5.42
CA VAL A 67 13.70 -7.42 -6.39
C VAL A 67 12.37 -7.40 -5.67
N VAL A 68 11.53 -6.39 -5.96
CA VAL A 68 10.19 -6.30 -5.36
C VAL A 68 9.14 -6.48 -6.45
N VAL A 69 8.30 -7.49 -6.28
CA VAL A 69 7.24 -7.86 -7.23
C VAL A 69 5.90 -7.78 -6.52
N GLY A 70 4.90 -7.23 -7.17
CA GLY A 70 3.56 -7.19 -6.61
C GLY A 70 2.48 -6.93 -7.65
N HIS A 71 1.25 -7.34 -7.34
CA HIS A 71 0.09 -7.15 -8.20
C HIS A 71 -0.96 -6.29 -7.50
N SER A 72 -1.66 -5.42 -8.24
CA SER A 72 -2.70 -4.54 -7.73
C SER A 72 -2.19 -3.67 -6.57
N GLN A 73 -2.69 -3.83 -5.35
CA GLN A 73 -2.17 -3.15 -4.16
C GLN A 73 -0.69 -3.47 -3.92
N GLY A 74 -0.27 -4.72 -4.14
CA GLY A 74 1.14 -5.12 -4.09
C GLY A 74 1.99 -4.46 -5.19
N GLY A 75 1.40 -4.20 -6.36
CA GLY A 75 2.05 -3.43 -7.43
C GLY A 75 2.33 -1.98 -6.99
N GLY A 76 1.36 -1.32 -6.35
CA GLY A 76 1.56 0.00 -5.74
C GLY A 76 2.63 -0.02 -4.66
N GLN A 77 2.63 -1.04 -3.81
CA GLN A 77 3.68 -1.21 -2.79
C GLN A 77 5.06 -1.44 -3.40
N SER A 78 5.16 -2.13 -4.54
CA SER A 78 6.44 -2.31 -5.25
C SER A 78 7.00 -0.97 -5.75
N LEU A 79 6.13 -0.09 -6.28
CA LEU A 79 6.53 1.27 -6.66
C LEU A 79 7.04 2.06 -5.45
N VAL A 80 6.32 1.99 -4.33
CA VAL A 80 6.73 2.68 -3.09
C VAL A 80 8.06 2.14 -2.60
N ALA A 81 8.25 0.81 -2.54
CA ALA A 81 9.50 0.21 -2.09
C ALA A 81 10.70 0.72 -2.89
N GLY A 82 10.58 0.78 -4.24
CA GLY A 82 11.64 1.31 -5.09
C GLY A 82 11.88 2.82 -4.95
N GLY A 83 10.90 3.56 -4.43
CA GLY A 83 11.03 5.00 -4.22
C GLY A 83 11.56 5.40 -2.84
N ILE A 84 11.47 4.53 -1.83
CA ILE A 84 11.82 4.86 -0.44
C ILE A 84 13.01 4.09 0.10
N ASP A 85 13.52 3.08 -0.61
CA ASP A 85 14.62 2.23 -0.15
C ASP A 85 15.64 1.98 -1.25
N ASP A 86 16.80 2.59 -1.14
CA ASP A 86 17.89 2.53 -2.13
C ASP A 86 18.48 1.11 -2.31
N ARG A 87 18.17 0.18 -1.43
CA ARG A 87 18.58 -1.23 -1.57
C ARG A 87 17.76 -1.98 -2.62
N VAL A 88 16.60 -1.46 -3.00
CA VAL A 88 15.76 -2.05 -4.05
C VAL A 88 16.38 -1.78 -5.42
N THR A 89 16.81 -2.83 -6.08
CA THR A 89 17.51 -2.75 -7.38
C THR A 89 16.59 -2.93 -8.58
N LEU A 90 15.43 -3.56 -8.38
CA LEU A 90 14.44 -3.77 -9.44
C LEU A 90 13.04 -3.88 -8.85
N ILE A 91 12.06 -3.31 -9.55
CA ILE A 91 10.65 -3.47 -9.24
C ILE A 91 9.88 -4.05 -10.43
N ALA A 92 8.90 -4.91 -10.17
CA ALA A 92 7.98 -5.44 -11.17
C ALA A 92 6.51 -5.25 -10.72
N PRO A 93 5.98 -4.03 -10.87
CA PRO A 93 4.61 -3.71 -10.47
C PRO A 93 3.61 -4.19 -11.53
N GLY A 94 2.76 -5.15 -11.20
CA GLY A 94 1.63 -5.58 -12.03
C GLY A 94 0.37 -4.75 -11.71
N VAL A 95 -0.22 -4.09 -12.70
CA VAL A 95 -1.44 -3.26 -12.55
C VAL A 95 -1.50 -2.49 -11.23
N PRO A 96 -0.54 -1.59 -10.96
CA PRO A 96 -0.37 -0.99 -9.65
C PRO A 96 -1.60 -0.19 -9.23
N ALA A 97 -2.12 -0.47 -8.05
CA ALA A 97 -3.08 0.37 -7.35
C ALA A 97 -2.33 1.45 -6.53
N ILE A 98 -3.09 2.27 -5.80
CA ILE A 98 -2.54 3.37 -4.97
C ILE A 98 -1.84 4.44 -5.84
N CYS A 99 -2.37 4.65 -7.05
CA CYS A 99 -1.89 5.63 -8.02
C CYS A 99 -3.02 6.56 -8.43
N ASP A 100 -2.69 7.81 -8.80
CA ASP A 100 -3.61 8.83 -9.34
C ASP A 100 -4.88 9.03 -8.49
N HIS A 101 -4.72 9.24 -7.20
CA HIS A 101 -5.84 9.45 -6.27
C HIS A 101 -6.69 10.66 -6.59
N SER A 102 -6.14 11.65 -7.29
CA SER A 102 -6.80 12.87 -7.75
C SER A 102 -7.32 12.79 -9.20
N GLY A 103 -7.25 11.64 -9.84
CA GLY A 103 -7.58 11.45 -11.25
C GLY A 103 -8.96 11.98 -11.63
N GLU A 104 -9.96 11.68 -10.81
CA GLU A 104 -11.34 12.13 -11.06
C GLU A 104 -11.50 13.66 -11.03
N SER A 105 -10.79 14.35 -10.13
CA SER A 105 -10.77 15.82 -10.08
C SER A 105 -10.14 16.43 -11.32
N ALA A 106 -9.32 15.68 -12.04
CA ALA A 106 -8.68 16.06 -13.29
C ALA A 106 -9.38 15.46 -14.54
N GLY A 107 -10.60 14.95 -14.39
CA GLY A 107 -11.36 14.35 -15.49
C GLY A 107 -10.86 12.98 -15.96
N ARG A 108 -10.04 12.31 -15.16
CA ARG A 108 -9.53 10.95 -15.43
C ARG A 108 -10.24 9.92 -14.56
N VAL A 109 -9.97 8.64 -14.83
CA VAL A 109 -10.47 7.55 -13.96
C VAL A 109 -9.80 7.65 -12.59
N ASN A 110 -10.62 7.56 -11.55
CA ASN A 110 -10.12 7.62 -10.17
C ASN A 110 -9.39 6.33 -9.78
N GLY A 111 -8.15 6.46 -9.33
CA GLY A 111 -7.34 5.35 -8.85
C GLY A 111 -7.85 4.79 -7.53
N TRP A 112 -7.78 3.46 -7.39
CA TRP A 112 -8.04 2.82 -6.08
C TRP A 112 -6.95 3.26 -5.07
N PRO A 113 -7.30 3.57 -3.83
CA PRO A 113 -8.56 3.36 -3.11
C PRO A 113 -9.51 4.58 -3.07
N LYS A 114 -9.37 5.57 -3.94
CA LYS A 114 -10.22 6.76 -3.96
C LYS A 114 -10.11 7.55 -2.64
N LEU A 115 -8.91 8.02 -2.35
CA LEU A 115 -8.63 8.71 -1.09
C LEU A 115 -9.30 10.09 -0.99
N VAL A 116 -9.54 10.75 -2.10
CA VAL A 116 -10.25 12.03 -2.12
C VAL A 116 -11.73 11.79 -1.78
N PRO A 117 -12.25 12.40 -0.69
CA PRO A 117 -13.65 12.29 -0.34
C PRO A 117 -14.52 13.05 -1.36
N ASN A 118 -15.78 12.66 -1.48
CA ASN A 118 -16.75 13.43 -2.23
C ASN A 118 -17.24 14.64 -1.43
N GLY A 119 -17.39 15.76 -2.12
CA GLY A 119 -18.08 16.93 -1.62
C GLY A 119 -19.61 16.72 -1.56
N ALA A 120 -20.34 17.76 -1.18
CA ALA A 120 -21.79 17.73 -1.06
C ALA A 120 -22.53 17.44 -2.40
N ASP A 121 -21.90 17.70 -3.53
CA ASP A 121 -22.39 17.43 -4.88
C ASP A 121 -22.14 15.98 -5.35
N GLY A 122 -21.57 15.15 -4.49
CA GLY A 122 -21.22 13.76 -4.80
C GLY A 122 -19.97 13.59 -5.67
N LYS A 123 -19.28 14.68 -6.03
CA LYS A 123 -18.03 14.67 -6.79
C LYS A 123 -16.83 14.78 -5.87
N PRO A 124 -15.63 14.34 -6.31
CA PRO A 124 -14.41 14.50 -5.52
C PRO A 124 -14.22 15.97 -5.11
N ASP A 125 -13.94 16.20 -3.83
CA ASP A 125 -13.73 17.56 -3.32
C ASP A 125 -12.39 18.10 -3.84
N PRO A 126 -12.40 19.15 -4.71
CA PRO A 126 -11.19 19.70 -5.29
C PRO A 126 -10.30 20.44 -4.27
N LYS A 127 -10.82 20.70 -3.07
CA LYS A 127 -10.08 21.37 -1.99
C LYS A 127 -9.25 20.40 -1.16
N VAL A 128 -9.50 19.10 -1.27
CA VAL A 128 -8.72 18.10 -0.56
C VAL A 128 -7.39 17.91 -1.28
N GLN A 129 -6.34 18.45 -0.70
CA GLN A 129 -4.99 18.09 -1.06
C GLN A 129 -4.60 16.85 -0.26
N LEU A 130 -4.23 15.79 -0.97
CA LEU A 130 -3.63 14.62 -0.35
C LEU A 130 -2.23 15.01 0.12
N ALA A 131 -1.99 14.88 1.41
CA ALA A 131 -0.70 15.18 2.04
C ALA A 131 0.36 14.14 1.65
#